data_5453873b7ade2bd599e593e64ee91671
#
_entry.id   5453873b7ade2bd599e593e64ee91671
#
_cell.length_a   1.000
_cell.length_b   1.000
_cell.length_c   1.000
_cell.angle_alpha   90.00
_cell.angle_beta   90.00
_cell.angle_gamma   90.00
#
_symmetry.space_group_name_H-M   'P 1'
#
loop_
_entity.id
_entity.type
_entity.pdbx_description
1 polymer ?
#
loop_
_entity_poly.entity_id
_entity_poly.type
_entity_poly.pdbx_seq_one_letter_code
_entity_poly.pdbx_strand_id
1 'polypeptide(L)'
;MPARDFESRKQEFLDFYAAQLPTLKAAAASFNALIHAILSNLEGVNIAKFECRVKTADECVRKFKRKYRNFVEDQSEDYAIEDYITDLIGVRVVCLYEDEPPAIMSRVREYFDVIEITD
;
A
#
# COMPACT_ATOMS: atom_id res chain seq x y z
N MET A 1 17.57 -9.17 26.47
CA MET A 1 18.28 -9.50 25.22
C MET A 1 18.43 -8.27 24.38
N PRO A 2 19.58 -8.05 23.74
CA PRO A 2 19.68 -6.96 22.80
C PRO A 2 18.73 -7.18 21.62
N ALA A 3 18.21 -6.10 21.06
CA ALA A 3 17.41 -6.16 19.85
C ALA A 3 18.27 -6.75 18.71
N ARG A 4 17.65 -7.52 17.84
CA ARG A 4 18.33 -8.02 16.64
C ARG A 4 18.66 -6.86 15.72
N ASP A 5 19.72 -7.00 14.94
CA ASP A 5 20.14 -5.96 14.03
C ASP A 5 19.15 -5.81 12.86
N PHE A 6 19.31 -4.72 12.13
CA PHE A 6 18.44 -4.41 11.00
C PHE A 6 18.51 -5.48 9.92
N GLU A 7 19.70 -6.04 9.66
CA GLU A 7 19.84 -7.05 8.61
C GLU A 7 19.05 -8.31 8.92
N SER A 8 18.98 -8.71 10.19
CA SER A 8 18.13 -9.85 10.62
C SER A 8 16.65 -9.53 10.43
N ARG A 9 16.24 -8.32 10.80
CA ARG A 9 14.85 -7.87 10.62
C ARG A 9 14.48 -7.77 9.16
N LYS A 10 15.40 -7.27 8.33
CA LYS A 10 15.22 -7.19 6.89
C LYS A 10 15.04 -8.57 6.28
N GLN A 11 15.87 -9.55 6.66
CA GLN A 11 15.76 -10.90 6.12
C GLN A 11 14.42 -11.54 6.50
N GLU A 12 13.97 -11.35 7.72
CA GLU A 12 12.66 -11.84 8.16
C GLU A 12 11.53 -11.22 7.33
N PHE A 13 11.63 -9.92 7.04
CA PHE A 13 10.65 -9.25 6.21
C PHE A 13 10.66 -9.80 4.77
N LEU A 14 11.84 -10.03 4.20
CA LEU A 14 11.96 -10.57 2.85
C LEU A 14 11.36 -11.98 2.77
N ASP A 15 11.55 -12.79 3.80
CA ASP A 15 10.95 -14.13 3.87
C ASP A 15 9.43 -14.04 3.99
N PHE A 16 8.92 -13.14 4.84
CA PHE A 16 7.50 -12.87 4.98
C PHE A 16 6.90 -12.41 3.64
N TYR A 17 7.54 -11.45 2.99
CA TYR A 17 7.09 -10.91 1.71
C TYR A 17 7.01 -12.01 0.64
N ALA A 18 8.06 -12.82 0.52
CA ALA A 18 8.10 -13.90 -0.45
C ALA A 18 6.97 -14.92 -0.22
N ALA A 19 6.69 -15.25 1.05
CA ALA A 19 5.61 -16.16 1.39
C ALA A 19 4.23 -15.58 1.08
N GLN A 20 4.06 -14.27 1.22
CA GLN A 20 2.79 -13.58 0.98
C GLN A 20 2.57 -13.18 -0.47
N LEU A 21 3.62 -13.15 -1.29
CA LEU A 21 3.56 -12.59 -2.64
C LEU A 21 2.47 -13.19 -3.53
N PRO A 22 2.28 -14.52 -3.58
CA PRO A 22 1.19 -15.09 -4.38
C PRO A 22 -0.19 -14.59 -3.96
N THR A 23 -0.43 -14.49 -2.65
CA THR A 23 -1.67 -13.97 -2.09
C THR A 23 -1.85 -12.49 -2.40
N LEU A 24 -0.77 -11.71 -2.29
CA LEU A 24 -0.79 -10.28 -2.60
C LEU A 24 -1.09 -10.03 -4.08
N LYS A 25 -0.52 -10.82 -4.97
CA LYS A 25 -0.79 -10.71 -6.41
C LYS A 25 -2.24 -11.04 -6.73
N ALA A 26 -2.80 -12.08 -6.12
CA ALA A 26 -4.21 -12.44 -6.29
C ALA A 26 -5.12 -11.34 -5.75
N ALA A 27 -4.81 -10.80 -4.58
CA ALA A 27 -5.56 -9.70 -3.99
C ALA A 27 -5.51 -8.45 -4.86
N ALA A 28 -4.34 -8.09 -5.37
CA ALA A 28 -4.19 -6.93 -6.26
C ALA A 28 -5.02 -7.09 -7.53
N ALA A 29 -5.06 -8.27 -8.13
CA ALA A 29 -5.89 -8.54 -9.30
C ALA A 29 -7.37 -8.39 -8.99
N SER A 30 -7.82 -8.87 -7.82
CA SER A 30 -9.20 -8.74 -7.37
C SER A 30 -9.58 -7.29 -7.11
N PHE A 31 -8.72 -6.53 -6.43
CA PHE A 31 -8.91 -5.10 -6.21
C PHE A 31 -8.95 -4.32 -7.52
N ASN A 32 -8.06 -4.65 -8.45
CA ASN A 32 -8.05 -4.02 -9.76
C ASN A 32 -9.40 -4.17 -10.46
N ALA A 33 -9.92 -5.39 -10.51
CA ALA A 33 -11.21 -5.67 -11.15
C ALA A 33 -12.36 -4.96 -10.43
N LEU A 34 -12.37 -5.01 -9.10
CA LEU A 34 -13.44 -4.41 -8.29
C LEU A 34 -13.46 -2.89 -8.43
N ILE A 35 -12.32 -2.23 -8.24
CA ILE A 35 -12.26 -0.76 -8.31
C ILE A 35 -12.53 -0.28 -9.73
N HIS A 36 -12.03 -0.98 -10.73
CA HIS A 36 -12.32 -0.67 -12.13
C HIS A 36 -13.83 -0.74 -12.40
N ALA A 37 -14.51 -1.77 -11.91
CA ALA A 37 -15.95 -1.91 -12.07
C ALA A 37 -16.71 -0.79 -11.36
N ILE A 38 -16.31 -0.42 -10.15
CA ILE A 38 -16.91 0.67 -9.37
C ILE A 38 -16.79 2.00 -10.13
N LEU A 39 -15.60 2.30 -10.63
CA LEU A 39 -15.32 3.57 -11.27
C LEU A 39 -15.83 3.65 -12.71
N SER A 40 -15.96 2.52 -13.41
CA SER A 40 -16.47 2.52 -14.79
C SER A 40 -17.92 2.96 -14.89
N ASN A 41 -18.69 2.85 -13.80
CA ASN A 41 -20.09 3.29 -13.74
C ASN A 41 -20.24 4.75 -13.30
N LEU A 42 -19.15 5.44 -13.02
CA LEU A 42 -19.16 6.82 -12.56
C LEU A 42 -19.23 7.76 -13.77
N GLU A 43 -20.36 8.44 -13.93
CA GLU A 43 -20.56 9.37 -15.03
C GLU A 43 -19.86 10.69 -14.79
N GLY A 44 -19.41 11.33 -15.88
CA GLY A 44 -18.79 12.64 -15.82
C GLY A 44 -17.33 12.64 -15.38
N VAL A 45 -16.73 11.48 -15.20
CA VAL A 45 -15.32 11.33 -14.82
C VAL A 45 -14.55 10.66 -15.94
N ASN A 46 -13.42 11.23 -16.31
CA ASN A 46 -12.55 10.72 -17.37
C ASN A 46 -11.25 10.21 -16.77
N ILE A 47 -11.16 8.88 -16.65
CA ILE A 47 -9.97 8.25 -16.09
C ILE A 47 -8.98 7.98 -17.23
N ALA A 48 -7.82 8.64 -17.16
CA ALA A 48 -6.76 8.48 -18.15
C ALA A 48 -5.95 7.21 -17.90
N LYS A 49 -5.76 6.84 -16.64
CA LYS A 49 -4.95 5.69 -16.27
C LYS A 49 -5.40 5.11 -14.94
N PHE A 50 -5.39 3.79 -14.86
CA PHE A 50 -5.70 3.07 -13.63
C PHE A 50 -4.66 1.98 -13.42
N GLU A 51 -4.03 1.97 -12.25
CA GLU A 51 -3.04 0.96 -11.88
C GLU A 51 -3.34 0.39 -10.51
N CYS A 52 -3.18 -0.92 -10.38
CA CYS A 52 -3.20 -1.60 -9.08
C CYS A 52 -2.01 -2.55 -9.09
N ARG A 53 -1.11 -2.38 -8.14
CA ARG A 53 0.11 -3.20 -8.09
C ARG A 53 0.51 -3.57 -6.67
N VAL A 54 1.27 -4.65 -6.55
CA VAL A 54 1.93 -5.01 -5.31
C VAL A 54 3.25 -4.25 -5.25
N LYS A 55 3.51 -3.58 -4.12
CA LYS A 55 4.79 -2.88 -3.93
C LYS A 55 5.91 -3.90 -3.81
N THR A 56 7.06 -3.57 -4.38
CA THR A 56 8.22 -4.46 -4.32
C THR A 56 8.77 -4.54 -2.89
N ALA A 57 9.43 -5.63 -2.57
CA ALA A 57 10.09 -5.79 -1.28
C ALA A 57 11.09 -4.67 -1.03
N ASP A 58 11.84 -4.27 -2.06
CA ASP A 58 12.83 -3.21 -1.98
C ASP A 58 12.20 -1.85 -1.65
N GLU A 59 11.07 -1.51 -2.27
CA GLU A 59 10.32 -0.29 -1.94
C GLU A 59 9.87 -0.28 -0.48
N CYS A 60 9.40 -1.43 0.02
CA CYS A 60 8.95 -1.56 1.39
C CYS A 60 10.09 -1.36 2.38
N VAL A 61 11.23 -1.97 2.13
CA VAL A 61 12.42 -1.83 2.99
C VAL A 61 12.90 -0.39 2.98
N ARG A 62 12.93 0.27 1.83
CA ARG A 62 13.34 1.67 1.73
C ARG A 62 12.40 2.60 2.50
N LYS A 63 11.10 2.35 2.44
CA LYS A 63 10.11 3.12 3.20
C LYS A 63 10.32 2.95 4.70
N PHE A 64 10.57 1.71 5.14
CA PHE A 64 10.84 1.44 6.56
C PHE A 64 12.08 2.20 7.03
N LYS A 65 13.17 2.13 6.28
CA LYS A 65 14.40 2.86 6.62
C LYS A 65 14.17 4.36 6.76
N ARG A 66 13.39 4.94 5.85
CA ARG A 66 13.16 6.37 5.81
C ARG A 66 12.24 6.84 6.94
N LYS A 67 11.17 6.10 7.21
CA LYS A 67 10.10 6.56 8.11
C LYS A 67 10.15 6.00 9.52
N TYR A 68 10.64 4.79 9.70
CA TYR A 68 10.44 4.07 10.95
C TYR A 68 11.71 3.59 11.63
N ARG A 69 12.79 3.39 10.88
CA ARG A 69 14.01 2.77 11.42
C ARG A 69 14.58 3.51 12.63
N ASN A 70 14.73 4.81 12.54
CA ASN A 70 15.29 5.60 13.65
C ASN A 70 14.39 5.53 14.89
N PHE A 71 13.08 5.59 14.68
CA PHE A 71 12.13 5.50 15.78
C PHE A 71 12.22 4.16 16.50
N VAL A 72 12.23 3.03 15.78
CA VAL A 72 12.24 1.71 16.40
C VAL A 72 13.59 1.40 17.05
N GLU A 73 14.69 1.86 16.49
CA GLU A 73 16.03 1.66 17.08
C GLU A 73 16.19 2.48 18.36
N ASP A 74 15.59 3.66 18.44
CA ASP A 74 15.62 4.51 19.63
C ASP A 74 14.82 3.91 20.78
N GLN A 75 13.83 3.07 20.50
CA GLN A 75 13.05 2.40 21.53
C GLN A 75 13.83 1.29 22.26
N SER A 76 14.95 0.85 21.69
CA SER A 76 15.76 -0.27 22.23
C SER A 76 14.97 -1.56 22.40
N GLU A 77 13.85 -1.69 21.71
CA GLU A 77 12.99 -2.85 21.70
C GLU A 77 13.11 -3.61 20.38
N ASP A 78 12.78 -4.89 20.42
CA ASP A 78 12.74 -5.69 19.20
C ASP A 78 11.56 -5.25 18.34
N TYR A 79 11.70 -5.42 17.01
CA TYR A 79 10.67 -5.01 16.07
C TYR A 79 10.60 -5.96 14.88
N ALA A 80 9.48 -5.91 14.16
CA ALA A 80 9.33 -6.57 12.87
C ALA A 80 8.94 -5.51 11.83
N ILE A 81 9.61 -5.51 10.69
CA ILE A 81 9.35 -4.52 9.62
C ILE A 81 7.90 -4.65 9.10
N GLU A 82 7.37 -5.87 9.01
CA GLU A 82 6.01 -6.13 8.54
C GLU A 82 4.93 -5.51 9.43
N ASP A 83 5.26 -5.19 10.68
CA ASP A 83 4.31 -4.51 11.59
C ASP A 83 4.12 -3.03 11.23
N TYR A 84 5.09 -2.44 10.52
CA TYR A 84 5.08 -1.04 10.14
C TYR A 84 4.72 -0.80 8.68
N ILE A 85 4.97 -1.78 7.82
CA ILE A 85 4.71 -1.67 6.38
C ILE A 85 3.45 -2.50 6.09
N THR A 86 2.30 -1.83 6.10
CA THR A 86 1.00 -2.48 5.92
C THR A 86 0.37 -2.18 4.56
N ASP A 87 0.91 -1.23 3.81
CA ASP A 87 0.38 -0.81 2.52
C ASP A 87 1.07 -1.52 1.35
N LEU A 88 0.93 -2.84 1.31
CA LEU A 88 1.62 -3.69 0.32
C LEU A 88 1.01 -3.62 -1.08
N ILE A 89 -0.24 -3.19 -1.21
CA ILE A 89 -0.93 -3.02 -2.48
C ILE A 89 -1.20 -1.53 -2.69
N GLY A 90 -0.81 -1.02 -3.86
CA GLY A 90 -1.06 0.37 -4.23
C GLY A 90 -2.02 0.47 -5.40
N VAL A 91 -2.93 1.42 -5.33
CA VAL A 91 -3.85 1.76 -6.41
C VAL A 91 -3.62 3.20 -6.82
N ARG A 92 -3.51 3.44 -8.11
CA ARG A 92 -3.33 4.77 -8.66
C ARG A 92 -4.36 5.03 -9.75
N VAL A 93 -5.07 6.14 -9.63
CA VAL A 93 -6.04 6.60 -10.62
C VAL A 93 -5.60 7.97 -11.11
N VAL A 94 -5.45 8.12 -12.42
CA VAL A 94 -5.10 9.40 -13.04
C VAL A 94 -6.32 9.90 -13.80
N CYS A 95 -6.78 11.10 -13.45
CA CYS A 95 -7.91 11.75 -14.10
C CYS A 95 -7.44 12.79 -15.11
N LEU A 96 -8.29 13.12 -16.08
CA LEU A 96 -7.99 14.17 -17.06
C LEU A 96 -8.17 15.58 -16.50
N TYR A 97 -9.06 15.77 -15.52
CA TYR A 97 -9.40 17.09 -14.98
C TYR A 97 -9.22 17.13 -13.46
N GLU A 98 -8.80 18.30 -12.96
CA GLU A 98 -8.49 18.50 -11.55
C GLU A 98 -9.71 18.40 -10.62
N ASP A 99 -10.91 18.62 -11.13
CA ASP A 99 -12.14 18.55 -10.34
C ASP A 99 -12.73 17.14 -10.21
N GLU A 100 -12.14 16.16 -10.90
CA GLU A 100 -12.64 14.78 -10.89
C GLU A 100 -12.28 13.95 -9.65
N PRO A 101 -11.09 14.13 -9.01
CA PRO A 101 -10.72 13.33 -7.85
C PRO A 101 -11.75 13.32 -6.70
N PRO A 102 -12.40 14.43 -6.33
CA PRO A 102 -13.42 14.38 -5.27
C PRO A 102 -14.57 13.43 -5.57
N ALA A 103 -15.03 13.36 -6.83
CA ALA A 103 -16.10 12.46 -7.24
C ALA A 103 -15.65 11.00 -7.13
N ILE A 104 -14.41 10.70 -7.50
CA ILE A 104 -13.82 9.36 -7.39
C ILE A 104 -13.74 8.96 -5.92
N MET A 105 -13.24 9.84 -5.05
CA MET A 105 -13.11 9.57 -3.63
C MET A 105 -14.48 9.32 -2.99
N SER A 106 -15.48 10.12 -3.35
CA SER A 106 -16.84 9.95 -2.86
C SER A 106 -17.40 8.57 -3.26
N ARG A 107 -17.14 8.14 -4.49
CA ARG A 107 -17.58 6.83 -4.98
C ARG A 107 -16.89 5.68 -4.25
N VAL A 108 -15.58 5.81 -4.02
CA VAL A 108 -14.80 4.82 -3.28
C VAL A 108 -15.33 4.67 -1.86
N ARG A 109 -15.71 5.77 -1.21
CA ARG A 109 -16.26 5.75 0.15
C ARG A 109 -17.59 5.03 0.27
N GLU A 110 -18.34 4.90 -0.80
CA GLU A 110 -19.58 4.13 -0.81
C GLU A 110 -19.34 2.63 -0.62
N TYR A 111 -18.14 2.14 -0.97
CA TYR A 111 -17.83 0.71 -0.97
C TYR A 111 -16.75 0.31 0.01
N PHE A 112 -15.97 1.25 0.52
CA PHE A 112 -14.83 0.98 1.41
C PHE A 112 -14.82 1.93 2.60
N ASP A 113 -14.37 1.41 3.75
CA ASP A 113 -14.08 2.24 4.90
C ASP A 113 -12.74 2.93 4.70
N VAL A 114 -12.74 4.25 4.68
CA VAL A 114 -11.53 5.04 4.51
C VAL A 114 -10.94 5.34 5.90
N ILE A 115 -9.75 4.83 6.16
CA ILE A 115 -9.07 4.97 7.46
C ILE A 115 -8.37 6.32 7.56
N GLU A 116 -7.70 6.73 6.48
CA GLU A 116 -6.88 7.93 6.48
C GLU A 116 -6.88 8.57 5.08
N ILE A 117 -6.94 9.90 5.04
CA ILE A 117 -6.80 10.69 3.82
C ILE A 117 -5.64 11.65 4.02
N THR A 118 -4.71 11.67 3.06
CA THR A 118 -3.57 12.58 3.06
C THR A 118 -3.60 13.38 1.75
N ASP A 119 -3.59 14.69 1.88
CA ASP A 119 -3.52 15.60 0.73
C ASP A 119 -2.08 15.92 0.34
#